data_bbb64a60a05e53d22c099f6bfce94e03
#
_entry.id   bbb64a60a05e53d22c099f6bfce94e03
#
_cell.length_a   1.000
_cell.length_b   1.000
_cell.length_c   1.000
_cell.angle_alpha   90.00
_cell.angle_beta   90.00
_cell.angle_gamma   90.00
#
_symmetry.space_group_name_H-M   'P 1'
#
loop_
_entity.id
_entity.type
_entity.pdbx_description
1 polymer ?
#
loop_
_entity_poly.entity_id
_entity_poly.type
_entity_poly.pdbx_seq_one_letter_code
_entity_poly.pdbx_strand_id
1 'polypeptide(L)'
;MTVRLPQVPIVSYRPRETLAESMSSFLSRKLLWRRSFVTATLPRHVFRKDTINSSVQYVAYAVRGEIPLKAAEYEKRLRLGDKLPFDSIVWTNIGNPQQQPMLGQEPITFWRQVAALTEYPQLLDMPAAVRDSMFPSDVQERAQELLKAFGSVGAYTASKGVPLVRQHVSDFLQQRDGYAENIENIYLTAGASSGISALLQILMRPNRDGLLIPIPQYPLYSASASLLNLAALTLSLIHI
;
A
#
# COMPACT_ATOMS: atom_id res chain seq x y z
N MET A 1 -2.57 -10.84 39.51
CA MET A 1 -3.61 -9.80 39.32
C MET A 1 -4.38 -10.18 38.06
N THR A 2 -5.55 -10.80 38.22
CA THR A 2 -6.32 -11.39 37.12
C THR A 2 -7.28 -10.34 36.58
N VAL A 3 -7.04 -9.82 35.39
CA VAL A 3 -7.93 -8.86 34.71
C VAL A 3 -9.07 -9.64 34.06
N ARG A 4 -10.30 -9.48 34.57
CA ARG A 4 -11.52 -9.98 33.91
C ARG A 4 -11.88 -9.03 32.76
N LEU A 5 -11.93 -9.55 31.55
CA LEU A 5 -12.50 -8.85 30.39
C LEU A 5 -14.04 -8.83 30.51
N PRO A 6 -14.71 -7.73 30.15
CA PRO A 6 -16.16 -7.64 30.16
C PRO A 6 -16.75 -8.55 29.06
N GLN A 7 -17.79 -9.30 29.43
CA GLN A 7 -18.54 -10.13 28.49
C GLN A 7 -19.34 -9.25 27.52
N VAL A 8 -19.15 -9.49 26.22
CA VAL A 8 -19.95 -8.88 25.15
C VAL A 8 -21.31 -9.56 25.13
N PRO A 9 -22.44 -8.84 25.14
CA PRO A 9 -23.76 -9.45 25.09
C PRO A 9 -23.99 -10.13 23.74
N ILE A 10 -24.40 -11.41 23.82
CA ILE A 10 -24.83 -12.19 22.65
C ILE A 10 -26.16 -11.63 22.19
N VAL A 11 -26.16 -11.03 20.99
CA VAL A 11 -27.39 -10.63 20.32
C VAL A 11 -28.16 -11.89 19.91
N SER A 12 -29.28 -12.16 20.58
CA SER A 12 -30.16 -13.27 20.25
C SER A 12 -30.84 -13.04 18.89
N TYR A 13 -30.60 -13.94 17.97
CA TYR A 13 -31.27 -13.99 16.67
C TYR A 13 -32.78 -14.30 16.85
N ARG A 14 -33.67 -13.40 16.44
CA ARG A 14 -35.10 -13.68 16.33
C ARG A 14 -35.40 -14.33 14.97
N PRO A 15 -36.16 -15.42 14.92
CA PRO A 15 -36.49 -16.06 13.65
C PRO A 15 -37.66 -15.36 12.94
N ARG A 16 -37.42 -15.07 11.68
CA ARG A 16 -38.28 -15.00 10.49
C ARG A 16 -39.67 -14.35 10.60
N GLU A 17 -39.75 -13.14 10.11
CA GLU A 17 -40.96 -12.65 9.43
C GLU A 17 -41.17 -13.45 8.13
N THR A 18 -42.43 -13.74 7.81
CA THR A 18 -42.80 -14.52 6.64
C THR A 18 -42.45 -13.77 5.34
N LEU A 19 -42.06 -14.50 4.28
CA LEU A 19 -41.71 -13.93 2.97
C LEU A 19 -42.71 -12.94 2.39
N ALA A 20 -44.01 -13.05 2.75
CA ALA A 20 -45.09 -12.16 2.31
C ALA A 20 -45.00 -10.76 2.94
N GLU A 21 -44.64 -10.65 4.22
CA GLU A 21 -44.48 -9.36 4.91
C GLU A 21 -43.23 -8.62 4.44
N SER A 22 -42.15 -9.36 4.18
CA SER A 22 -40.91 -8.81 3.61
C SER A 22 -41.11 -8.23 2.19
N MET A 23 -41.89 -8.90 1.34
CA MET A 23 -42.19 -8.42 -0.02
C MET A 23 -43.11 -7.18 -0.02
N SER A 24 -44.10 -7.08 0.88
CA SER A 24 -44.96 -5.92 1.01
C SER A 24 -44.17 -4.68 1.46
N SER A 25 -43.30 -4.82 2.45
CA SER A 25 -42.47 -3.72 2.92
C SER A 25 -41.44 -3.27 1.88
N PHE A 26 -40.92 -4.20 1.06
CA PHE A 26 -39.95 -3.93 -0.01
C PHE A 26 -40.60 -3.18 -1.20
N LEU A 27 -41.84 -3.53 -1.53
CA LEU A 27 -42.59 -2.85 -2.58
C LEU A 27 -43.04 -1.44 -2.18
N SER A 28 -43.45 -1.24 -0.92
CA SER A 28 -43.80 0.10 -0.41
C SER A 28 -42.54 1.02 -0.31
N ARG A 29 -41.39 0.51 0.03
CA ARG A 29 -40.11 1.26 0.00
C ARG A 29 -39.67 1.62 -1.42
N LYS A 30 -39.88 0.73 -2.43
CA LYS A 30 -39.60 1.07 -3.84
C LYS A 30 -40.53 2.19 -4.39
N LEU A 31 -41.79 2.27 -3.95
CA LEU A 31 -42.68 3.33 -4.36
C LEU A 31 -42.33 4.69 -3.73
N LEU A 32 -41.87 4.72 -2.48
CA LEU A 32 -41.35 5.94 -1.84
C LEU A 32 -40.06 6.43 -2.48
N TRP A 33 -39.16 5.51 -2.94
CA TRP A 33 -37.94 5.90 -3.65
C TRP A 33 -38.20 6.53 -5.02
N ARG A 34 -39.29 6.12 -5.71
CA ARG A 34 -39.66 6.72 -7.02
C ARG A 34 -40.22 8.14 -6.93
N ARG A 35 -40.70 8.59 -5.76
CA ARG A 35 -41.26 9.94 -5.60
C ARG A 35 -40.23 11.01 -5.20
N SER A 36 -39.03 10.63 -4.84
CA SER A 36 -37.95 11.57 -4.44
C SER A 36 -37.00 11.97 -5.56
N PHE A 37 -37.18 11.45 -6.78
CA PHE A 37 -36.47 11.99 -7.97
C PHE A 37 -37.24 13.17 -8.55
N VAL A 38 -37.53 14.18 -7.72
CA VAL A 38 -37.92 15.50 -8.22
C VAL A 38 -36.66 16.13 -8.84
N THR A 39 -36.64 16.23 -10.15
CA THR A 39 -35.98 17.24 -11.00
C THR A 39 -35.12 18.30 -10.29
N ALA A 40 -34.22 17.89 -9.41
CA ALA A 40 -33.03 18.67 -9.14
C ALA A 40 -32.19 18.54 -10.40
N THR A 41 -32.10 19.61 -11.19
CA THR A 41 -31.06 19.71 -12.21
C THR A 41 -29.73 19.45 -11.54
N LEU A 42 -29.24 18.21 -11.63
CA LEU A 42 -27.92 17.85 -11.10
C LEU A 42 -26.93 18.85 -11.71
N PRO A 43 -26.10 19.50 -10.90
CA PRO A 43 -25.11 20.41 -11.44
C PRO A 43 -24.26 19.64 -12.47
N ARG A 44 -24.04 20.28 -13.63
CA ARG A 44 -23.40 19.68 -14.81
C ARG A 44 -22.01 19.05 -14.50
N HIS A 45 -21.45 19.39 -13.34
CA HIS A 45 -20.20 18.85 -12.80
C HIS A 45 -20.40 18.50 -11.32
N VAL A 46 -20.44 17.20 -11.01
CA VAL A 46 -20.62 16.68 -9.65
C VAL A 46 -19.33 16.88 -8.83
N PHE A 47 -18.17 16.74 -9.48
CA PHE A 47 -16.86 16.93 -8.85
C PHE A 47 -16.24 18.27 -9.27
N ARG A 48 -16.05 19.14 -8.29
CA ARG A 48 -15.36 20.43 -8.43
C ARG A 48 -14.39 20.58 -7.26
N LYS A 49 -13.44 21.52 -7.38
CA LYS A 49 -12.44 21.76 -6.33
C LYS A 49 -13.08 22.05 -4.96
N ASP A 50 -14.23 22.67 -4.94
CA ASP A 50 -15.01 23.01 -3.73
C ASP A 50 -15.87 21.86 -3.19
N THR A 51 -16.04 20.77 -3.95
CA THR A 51 -16.87 19.60 -3.55
C THR A 51 -16.07 18.34 -3.25
N ILE A 52 -14.76 18.32 -3.52
CA ILE A 52 -13.89 17.19 -3.13
C ILE A 52 -13.57 17.25 -1.63
N ASN A 53 -13.12 16.12 -1.09
CA ASN A 53 -12.69 16.04 0.30
C ASN A 53 -11.63 17.11 0.61
N SER A 54 -11.93 18.03 1.53
CA SER A 54 -11.05 19.12 1.90
C SER A 54 -9.68 18.65 2.42
N SER A 55 -9.63 17.52 3.11
CA SER A 55 -8.36 16.94 3.59
C SER A 55 -7.38 16.65 2.46
N VAL A 56 -7.87 16.29 1.26
CA VAL A 56 -7.03 16.06 0.09
C VAL A 56 -6.44 17.36 -0.47
N GLN A 57 -7.16 18.48 -0.33
CA GLN A 57 -6.69 19.77 -0.86
C GLN A 57 -5.49 20.33 -0.09
N TYR A 58 -5.35 19.97 1.18
CA TYR A 58 -4.32 20.51 2.09
C TYR A 58 -3.19 19.53 2.40
N VAL A 59 -3.20 18.34 1.79
CA VAL A 59 -2.11 17.37 1.96
C VAL A 59 -0.83 17.90 1.36
N ALA A 60 0.19 18.05 2.20
CA ALA A 60 1.56 18.34 1.78
C ALA A 60 2.38 17.04 1.76
N TYR A 61 2.93 16.70 0.58
CA TYR A 61 3.81 15.55 0.41
C TYR A 61 5.15 16.00 -0.18
N ALA A 62 6.04 16.44 0.69
CA ALA A 62 7.26 17.18 0.35
C ALA A 62 8.28 16.40 -0.50
N VAL A 63 8.17 15.06 -0.62
CA VAL A 63 9.05 14.26 -1.51
C VAL A 63 9.03 14.77 -2.95
N ARG A 64 7.91 15.35 -3.39
CA ARG A 64 7.73 15.97 -4.72
C ARG A 64 7.36 17.46 -4.61
N GLY A 65 7.82 18.11 -3.55
CA GLY A 65 7.58 19.53 -3.29
C GLY A 65 8.49 20.45 -4.09
N GLU A 66 8.62 21.68 -3.61
CA GLU A 66 9.32 22.77 -4.31
C GLU A 66 10.81 22.47 -4.58
N ILE A 67 11.53 21.90 -3.59
CA ILE A 67 12.97 21.61 -3.72
C ILE A 67 13.26 20.62 -4.85
N PRO A 68 12.61 19.43 -4.94
CA PRO A 68 12.78 18.52 -6.08
C PRO A 68 12.40 19.16 -7.43
N LEU A 69 11.37 19.99 -7.50
CA LEU A 69 11.00 20.69 -8.73
C LEU A 69 12.10 21.66 -9.16
N LYS A 70 12.69 22.38 -8.21
CA LYS A 70 13.81 23.28 -8.47
C LYS A 70 15.08 22.54 -8.90
N ALA A 71 15.35 21.40 -8.27
CA ALA A 71 16.46 20.53 -8.66
C ALA A 71 16.31 20.03 -10.12
N ALA A 72 15.10 19.61 -10.51
CA ALA A 72 14.82 19.20 -11.90
C ALA A 72 14.99 20.35 -12.91
N GLU A 73 14.61 21.59 -12.53
CA GLU A 73 14.84 22.78 -13.35
C GLU A 73 16.35 23.01 -13.56
N TYR A 74 17.14 22.97 -12.50
CA TYR A 74 18.58 23.14 -12.58
C TYR A 74 19.25 22.02 -13.38
N GLU A 75 18.85 20.78 -13.20
CA GLU A 75 19.36 19.66 -14.00
C GLU A 75 19.09 19.85 -15.51
N LYS A 76 17.90 20.35 -15.86
CA LYS A 76 17.56 20.71 -17.24
C LYS A 76 18.46 21.83 -17.77
N ARG A 77 18.74 22.86 -16.98
CA ARG A 77 19.61 23.98 -17.34
C ARG A 77 21.05 23.51 -17.57
N LEU A 78 21.58 22.64 -16.70
CA LEU A 78 22.91 22.03 -16.89
C LEU A 78 23.00 21.26 -18.21
N ARG A 79 21.97 20.47 -18.54
CA ARG A 79 21.89 19.74 -19.83
C ARG A 79 21.86 20.66 -21.04
N LEU A 80 21.34 21.87 -20.91
CA LEU A 80 21.30 22.87 -21.95
C LEU A 80 22.60 23.69 -22.06
N GLY A 81 23.56 23.42 -21.18
CA GLY A 81 24.87 24.08 -21.17
C GLY A 81 24.93 25.35 -20.34
N ASP A 82 23.92 25.63 -19.51
CA ASP A 82 23.97 26.78 -18.60
C ASP A 82 25.13 26.63 -17.60
N LYS A 83 25.84 27.69 -17.34
CA LYS A 83 26.89 27.74 -16.32
C LYS A 83 26.24 28.02 -14.96
N LEU A 84 26.25 27.01 -14.11
CA LEU A 84 25.81 27.07 -12.71
C LEU A 84 27.05 26.98 -11.78
N PRO A 85 26.93 27.31 -10.48
CA PRO A 85 28.03 27.17 -9.53
C PRO A 85 28.29 25.69 -9.10
N PHE A 86 27.73 24.73 -9.81
CA PHE A 86 27.85 23.27 -9.64
C PHE A 86 27.65 22.58 -10.99
N ASP A 87 28.19 21.39 -11.15
CA ASP A 87 28.20 20.65 -12.43
C ASP A 87 27.15 19.51 -12.44
N SER A 88 26.59 19.14 -11.31
CA SER A 88 25.66 18.03 -11.20
C SER A 88 24.68 18.20 -10.05
N ILE A 89 23.54 17.47 -10.14
CA ILE A 89 22.54 17.36 -9.08
C ILE A 89 22.60 15.94 -8.51
N VAL A 90 22.73 15.83 -7.19
CA VAL A 90 22.64 14.55 -6.46
C VAL A 90 21.24 14.43 -5.87
N TRP A 91 20.47 13.46 -6.36
CA TRP A 91 19.12 13.20 -5.90
C TRP A 91 19.14 12.32 -4.65
N THR A 92 18.68 12.86 -3.52
CA THR A 92 18.63 12.15 -2.24
C THR A 92 17.23 12.07 -1.64
N ASN A 93 16.23 12.60 -2.33
CA ASN A 93 14.83 12.66 -1.87
C ASN A 93 14.08 11.33 -2.02
N ILE A 94 14.48 10.46 -2.94
CA ILE A 94 13.91 9.13 -3.16
C ILE A 94 15.04 8.13 -3.34
N GLY A 95 15.07 7.10 -2.49
CA GLY A 95 15.96 5.95 -2.69
C GLY A 95 15.46 5.12 -3.88
N ASN A 96 16.36 4.84 -4.83
CA ASN A 96 16.04 3.98 -5.97
C ASN A 96 17.12 2.93 -6.18
N PRO A 97 17.15 1.84 -5.36
CA PRO A 97 18.18 0.82 -5.44
C PRO A 97 18.11 -0.01 -6.72
N GLN A 98 17.07 0.12 -7.51
CA GLN A 98 16.86 -0.63 -8.75
C GLN A 98 17.33 0.12 -10.00
N GLN A 99 17.73 1.38 -9.88
CA GLN A 99 18.04 2.23 -11.02
C GLN A 99 19.01 3.36 -10.63
N GLN A 100 20.26 3.02 -10.42
CA GLN A 100 21.32 4.03 -10.24
C GLN A 100 22.52 3.71 -11.14
N PRO A 101 22.39 3.80 -12.48
CA PRO A 101 23.49 3.49 -13.42
C PRO A 101 24.73 4.35 -13.18
N MET A 102 24.55 5.59 -12.74
CA MET A 102 25.66 6.51 -12.43
C MET A 102 26.53 6.05 -11.25
N LEU A 103 25.98 5.18 -10.38
CA LEU A 103 26.70 4.60 -9.25
C LEU A 103 27.12 3.16 -9.52
N GLY A 104 26.99 2.68 -10.78
CA GLY A 104 27.30 1.30 -11.15
C GLY A 104 26.37 0.25 -10.54
N GLN A 105 25.19 0.67 -10.08
CA GLN A 105 24.24 -0.24 -9.46
C GLN A 105 23.36 -0.89 -10.51
N GLU A 106 23.49 -2.21 -10.66
CA GLU A 106 22.64 -3.01 -11.52
C GLU A 106 21.31 -3.37 -10.83
N PRO A 107 20.21 -3.46 -11.59
CA PRO A 107 18.95 -3.96 -11.08
C PRO A 107 19.09 -5.39 -10.54
N ILE A 108 18.42 -5.72 -9.43
CA ILE A 108 18.40 -7.09 -8.91
C ILE A 108 17.72 -7.99 -9.95
N THR A 109 18.48 -8.94 -10.51
CA THR A 109 18.02 -9.83 -11.59
C THR A 109 17.26 -11.04 -11.07
N PHE A 110 17.64 -11.61 -9.94
CA PHE A 110 17.04 -12.82 -9.37
C PHE A 110 15.49 -12.77 -9.35
N TRP A 111 14.92 -11.80 -8.65
CA TRP A 111 13.47 -11.71 -8.55
C TRP A 111 12.77 -11.41 -9.88
N ARG A 112 13.45 -10.70 -10.83
CA ARG A 112 12.93 -10.46 -12.17
C ARG A 112 12.83 -11.74 -12.98
N GLN A 113 13.83 -12.61 -12.85
CA GLN A 113 13.84 -13.92 -13.48
C GLN A 113 12.78 -14.82 -12.86
N VAL A 114 12.64 -14.84 -11.54
CA VAL A 114 11.55 -15.55 -10.85
C VAL A 114 10.19 -15.02 -11.30
N ALA A 115 10.01 -13.70 -11.36
CA ALA A 115 8.77 -13.10 -11.86
C ALA A 115 8.46 -13.52 -13.31
N ALA A 116 9.46 -13.50 -14.20
CA ALA A 116 9.26 -13.94 -15.59
C ALA A 116 8.77 -15.38 -15.67
N LEU A 117 9.35 -16.30 -14.88
CA LEU A 117 8.93 -17.71 -14.86
C LEU A 117 7.57 -17.93 -14.19
N THR A 118 7.18 -17.08 -13.23
CA THR A 118 5.86 -17.19 -12.58
C THR A 118 4.75 -16.52 -13.39
N GLU A 119 5.06 -15.44 -14.12
CA GLU A 119 4.10 -14.78 -15.02
C GLU A 119 3.84 -15.56 -16.30
N TYR A 120 4.87 -16.26 -16.82
CA TYR A 120 4.76 -17.10 -18.02
C TYR A 120 5.41 -18.47 -17.78
N PRO A 121 4.73 -19.40 -17.09
CA PRO A 121 5.30 -20.70 -16.67
C PRO A 121 5.80 -21.59 -17.81
N GLN A 122 5.28 -21.40 -19.04
CA GLN A 122 5.73 -22.12 -20.23
C GLN A 122 7.23 -21.93 -20.52
N LEU A 123 7.85 -20.90 -19.98
CA LEU A 123 9.32 -20.74 -20.07
C LEU A 123 10.08 -21.86 -19.36
N LEU A 124 9.46 -22.53 -18.38
CA LEU A 124 10.05 -23.69 -17.71
C LEU A 124 10.09 -24.94 -18.61
N ASP A 125 9.24 -25.00 -19.64
CA ASP A 125 9.16 -26.11 -20.61
C ASP A 125 10.13 -25.96 -21.78
N MET A 126 10.91 -24.87 -21.82
CA MET A 126 11.91 -24.65 -22.85
C MET A 126 13.01 -25.74 -22.82
N PRO A 127 13.68 -26.00 -23.96
CA PRO A 127 14.86 -26.90 -23.97
C PRO A 127 15.88 -26.50 -22.91
N ALA A 128 16.38 -27.48 -22.14
CA ALA A 128 17.24 -27.23 -20.97
C ALA A 128 18.44 -26.32 -21.30
N ALA A 129 19.09 -26.53 -22.47
CA ALA A 129 20.24 -25.72 -22.87
C ALA A 129 19.91 -24.20 -22.99
N VAL A 130 18.69 -23.87 -23.41
CA VAL A 130 18.23 -22.47 -23.53
C VAL A 130 17.79 -21.96 -22.16
N ARG A 131 16.94 -22.71 -21.50
CA ARG A 131 16.40 -22.34 -20.18
C ARG A 131 17.51 -22.07 -19.16
N ASP A 132 18.45 -23.00 -19.03
CA ASP A 132 19.51 -22.94 -18.02
C ASP A 132 20.55 -21.84 -18.32
N SER A 133 20.66 -21.41 -19.59
CA SER A 133 21.45 -20.23 -19.94
C SER A 133 20.80 -18.90 -19.54
N MET A 134 19.47 -18.86 -19.41
CA MET A 134 18.72 -17.64 -19.07
C MET A 134 18.32 -17.59 -17.61
N PHE A 135 18.03 -18.74 -17.01
CA PHE A 135 17.50 -18.87 -15.67
C PHE A 135 18.34 -19.85 -14.85
N PRO A 136 19.15 -19.37 -13.90
CA PRO A 136 19.88 -20.24 -12.95
C PRO A 136 18.95 -21.21 -12.20
N SER A 137 19.49 -22.33 -11.71
CA SER A 137 18.68 -23.39 -11.08
C SER A 137 17.90 -22.90 -9.86
N ASP A 138 18.50 -22.06 -9.02
CA ASP A 138 17.86 -21.47 -7.85
C ASP A 138 16.64 -20.58 -8.21
N VAL A 139 16.73 -19.87 -9.32
CA VAL A 139 15.59 -19.10 -9.90
C VAL A 139 14.46 -20.02 -10.32
N GLN A 140 14.81 -21.13 -11.03
CA GLN A 140 13.82 -22.11 -11.51
C GLN A 140 13.13 -22.80 -10.31
N GLU A 141 13.89 -23.25 -9.34
CA GLU A 141 13.40 -23.89 -8.13
C GLU A 141 12.45 -22.95 -7.37
N ARG A 142 12.85 -21.70 -7.21
CA ARG A 142 12.02 -20.69 -6.53
C ARG A 142 10.73 -20.41 -7.27
N ALA A 143 10.76 -20.31 -8.59
CA ALA A 143 9.58 -20.11 -9.41
C ALA A 143 8.62 -21.31 -9.32
N GLN A 144 9.13 -22.54 -9.38
CA GLN A 144 8.34 -23.76 -9.24
C GLN A 144 7.71 -23.87 -7.85
N GLU A 145 8.43 -23.56 -6.79
CA GLU A 145 7.92 -23.53 -5.43
C GLU A 145 6.72 -22.58 -5.29
N LEU A 146 6.86 -21.36 -5.80
CA LEU A 146 5.80 -20.35 -5.80
C LEU A 146 4.59 -20.81 -6.62
N LEU A 147 4.78 -21.28 -7.86
CA LEU A 147 3.71 -21.75 -8.71
C LEU A 147 2.94 -22.92 -8.07
N LYS A 148 3.67 -23.84 -7.40
CA LYS A 148 3.04 -24.93 -6.64
C LYS A 148 2.17 -24.41 -5.49
N ALA A 149 2.57 -23.30 -4.86
CA ALA A 149 1.86 -22.75 -3.70
C ALA A 149 0.58 -21.98 -4.08
N PHE A 150 0.60 -21.22 -5.17
CA PHE A 150 -0.53 -20.36 -5.56
C PHE A 150 -1.14 -20.67 -6.92
N GLY A 151 -0.57 -21.61 -7.67
CA GLY A 151 -1.09 -22.11 -8.96
C GLY A 151 -0.86 -21.16 -10.13
N SER A 152 -1.23 -19.90 -10.01
CA SER A 152 -1.12 -18.89 -11.07
C SER A 152 -0.98 -17.50 -10.48
N VAL A 153 -0.11 -16.68 -11.08
CA VAL A 153 -0.01 -15.25 -10.79
C VAL A 153 -1.27 -14.55 -11.31
N GLY A 154 -1.73 -13.54 -10.55
CA GLY A 154 -2.92 -12.77 -10.90
C GLY A 154 -4.24 -13.37 -10.41
N ALA A 155 -4.26 -14.58 -9.90
CA ALA A 155 -5.42 -15.15 -9.22
C ALA A 155 -5.61 -14.54 -7.81
N TYR A 156 -6.86 -14.59 -7.30
CA TYR A 156 -7.11 -14.21 -5.91
C TYR A 156 -6.39 -15.15 -4.95
N THR A 157 -5.75 -14.57 -3.94
CA THR A 157 -5.07 -15.30 -2.87
C THR A 157 -5.74 -15.03 -1.52
N ALA A 158 -5.25 -15.67 -0.45
CA ALA A 158 -5.72 -15.38 0.90
C ALA A 158 -5.54 -13.90 1.25
N SER A 159 -6.51 -13.30 1.95
CA SER A 159 -6.51 -11.86 2.28
C SER A 159 -5.28 -11.39 3.07
N LYS A 160 -4.67 -12.27 3.85
CA LYS A 160 -3.41 -12.02 4.58
C LYS A 160 -2.17 -12.16 3.68
N GLY A 161 -2.32 -12.69 2.47
CA GLY A 161 -1.24 -13.09 1.57
C GLY A 161 -1.02 -14.60 1.54
N VAL A 162 -0.26 -15.05 0.54
CA VAL A 162 0.02 -16.49 0.31
C VAL A 162 0.67 -17.12 1.55
N PRO A 163 0.15 -18.25 2.08
CA PRO A 163 0.68 -18.88 3.30
C PRO A 163 2.17 -19.20 3.21
N LEU A 164 2.65 -19.72 2.08
CA LEU A 164 4.07 -19.99 1.86
C LEU A 164 4.93 -18.74 2.06
N VAL A 165 4.53 -17.61 1.49
CA VAL A 165 5.29 -16.35 1.62
C VAL A 165 5.28 -15.85 3.06
N ARG A 166 4.14 -15.98 3.77
CA ARG A 166 4.05 -15.65 5.21
C ARG A 166 4.94 -16.57 6.06
N GLN A 167 5.05 -17.86 5.69
CA GLN A 167 5.96 -18.80 6.35
C GLN A 167 7.42 -18.33 6.17
N HIS A 168 7.83 -17.99 4.94
CA HIS A 168 9.18 -17.50 4.69
C HIS A 168 9.49 -16.20 5.47
N VAL A 169 8.50 -15.33 5.65
CA VAL A 169 8.66 -14.13 6.51
C VAL A 169 8.86 -14.54 7.97
N SER A 170 8.08 -15.50 8.49
CA SER A 170 8.24 -16.02 9.85
C SER A 170 9.64 -16.64 10.06
N ASP A 171 10.08 -17.46 9.11
CA ASP A 171 11.41 -18.13 9.15
C ASP A 171 12.54 -17.09 9.14
N PHE A 172 12.40 -16.06 8.30
CA PHE A 172 13.35 -14.94 8.26
C PHE A 172 13.39 -14.18 9.60
N LEU A 173 12.23 -13.88 10.20
CA LEU A 173 12.15 -13.21 11.50
C LEU A 173 12.80 -14.06 12.59
N GLN A 174 12.55 -15.39 12.58
CA GLN A 174 13.18 -16.31 13.51
C GLN A 174 14.72 -16.30 13.36
N GLN A 175 15.21 -16.33 12.13
CA GLN A 175 16.65 -16.32 11.87
C GLN A 175 17.30 -14.99 12.29
N ARG A 176 16.63 -13.87 12.04
CA ARG A 176 17.16 -12.53 12.32
C ARG A 176 17.08 -12.18 13.82
N ASP A 177 15.93 -12.44 14.44
CA ASP A 177 15.58 -11.92 15.77
C ASP A 177 15.59 -13.02 16.86
N GLY A 178 15.68 -14.30 16.48
CA GLY A 178 15.64 -15.43 17.41
C GLY A 178 14.23 -15.88 17.82
N TYR A 179 13.17 -15.24 17.30
CA TYR A 179 11.78 -15.53 17.64
C TYR A 179 10.98 -15.82 16.37
N ALA A 180 10.31 -17.00 16.35
CA ALA A 180 9.36 -17.33 15.29
C ALA A 180 8.05 -16.58 15.51
N GLU A 181 7.55 -15.90 14.48
CA GLU A 181 6.22 -15.29 14.52
C GLU A 181 5.18 -16.28 13.98
N ASN A 182 3.99 -16.30 14.60
CA ASN A 182 2.88 -17.06 14.07
C ASN A 182 2.46 -16.45 12.72
N ILE A 183 2.42 -17.28 11.67
CA ILE A 183 2.03 -16.85 10.32
C ILE A 183 0.64 -16.22 10.28
N GLU A 184 -0.24 -16.52 11.24
CA GLU A 184 -1.57 -15.91 11.32
C GLU A 184 -1.54 -14.44 11.76
N ASN A 185 -0.44 -13.97 12.32
CA ASN A 185 -0.20 -12.56 12.67
C ASN A 185 0.48 -11.79 11.53
N ILE A 186 0.91 -12.45 10.46
CA ILE A 186 1.61 -11.85 9.34
C ILE A 186 0.62 -11.47 8.24
N TYR A 187 0.62 -10.20 7.85
CA TYR A 187 -0.19 -9.64 6.76
C TYR A 187 0.74 -9.04 5.71
N LEU A 188 0.62 -9.53 4.47
CA LEU A 188 1.37 -8.97 3.34
C LEU A 188 0.61 -7.77 2.77
N THR A 189 1.32 -6.70 2.51
CA THR A 189 0.76 -5.47 1.95
C THR A 189 1.52 -5.02 0.71
N ALA A 190 0.90 -4.18 -0.12
CA ALA A 190 1.54 -3.58 -1.29
C ALA A 190 2.52 -2.47 -0.87
N GLY A 191 3.59 -2.86 -0.17
CA GLY A 191 4.60 -1.99 0.40
C GLY A 191 4.23 -1.40 1.77
N ALA A 192 5.23 -0.82 2.44
CA ALA A 192 5.10 -0.27 3.79
C ALA A 192 4.04 0.84 3.89
N SER A 193 3.89 1.67 2.86
CA SER A 193 2.91 2.76 2.85
C SER A 193 1.47 2.25 2.98
N SER A 194 1.12 1.15 2.31
CA SER A 194 -0.20 0.53 2.42
C SER A 194 -0.42 -0.06 3.81
N GLY A 195 0.59 -0.74 4.37
CA GLY A 195 0.54 -1.29 5.72
C GLY A 195 0.35 -0.21 6.78
N ILE A 196 1.15 0.86 6.73
CA ILE A 196 1.06 2.00 7.65
C ILE A 196 -0.32 2.67 7.54
N SER A 197 -0.80 2.93 6.33
CA SER A 197 -2.11 3.54 6.12
C SER A 197 -3.25 2.69 6.68
N ALA A 198 -3.20 1.36 6.49
CA ALA A 198 -4.18 0.44 7.06
C ALA A 198 -4.15 0.44 8.59
N LEU A 199 -2.97 0.41 9.20
CA LEU A 199 -2.82 0.47 10.66
C LEU A 199 -3.34 1.78 11.24
N LEU A 200 -3.01 2.92 10.63
CA LEU A 200 -3.51 4.22 11.08
C LEU A 200 -5.05 4.29 11.01
N GLN A 201 -5.66 3.75 9.95
CA GLN A 201 -7.12 3.69 9.83
C GLN A 201 -7.79 2.81 10.90
N ILE A 202 -7.12 1.74 11.33
CA ILE A 202 -7.64 0.83 12.36
C ILE A 202 -7.46 1.41 13.76
N LEU A 203 -6.31 2.01 14.04
CA LEU A 203 -5.90 2.42 15.38
C LEU A 203 -6.38 3.82 15.77
N MET A 204 -6.51 4.74 14.79
CA MET A 204 -6.69 6.16 15.06
C MET A 204 -8.11 6.62 14.77
N ARG A 205 -8.67 7.42 15.67
CA ARG A 205 -10.01 8.00 15.53
C ARG A 205 -9.90 9.43 15.01
N PRO A 206 -10.55 9.77 13.88
CA PRO A 206 -10.54 11.13 13.34
C PRO A 206 -11.00 12.18 14.36
N ASN A 207 -10.36 13.34 14.37
CA ASN A 207 -10.66 14.48 15.25
C ASN A 207 -10.55 14.20 16.77
N ARG A 208 -9.97 13.07 17.16
CA ARG A 208 -9.84 12.68 18.57
C ARG A 208 -8.42 12.29 18.95
N ASP A 209 -7.79 11.48 18.11
CA ASP A 209 -6.45 10.96 18.36
C ASP A 209 -5.41 11.78 17.60
N GLY A 210 -4.19 11.83 18.11
CA GLY A 210 -3.06 12.52 17.51
C GLY A 210 -1.89 11.58 17.26
N LEU A 211 -1.10 11.89 16.24
CA LEU A 211 0.11 11.15 15.88
C LEU A 211 1.34 11.97 16.27
N LEU A 212 2.17 11.46 17.16
CA LEU A 212 3.47 12.08 17.49
C LEU A 212 4.49 11.73 16.41
N ILE A 213 5.00 12.75 15.73
CA ILE A 213 5.86 12.62 14.55
C ILE A 213 7.20 13.31 14.79
N PRO A 214 8.34 12.60 14.67
CA PRO A 214 9.65 13.25 14.69
C PRO A 214 9.85 14.11 13.43
N ILE A 215 10.59 15.21 13.54
CA ILE A 215 10.99 16.04 12.41
C ILE A 215 12.53 16.17 12.44
N PRO A 216 13.20 15.94 11.30
CA PRO A 216 12.71 15.56 9.96
C PRO A 216 12.29 14.10 9.88
N GLN A 217 11.32 13.79 9.00
CA GLN A 217 10.84 12.42 8.77
C GLN A 217 10.28 12.25 7.35
N TYR A 218 10.00 11.00 6.96
CA TYR A 218 9.36 10.69 5.70
C TYR A 218 7.92 11.24 5.67
N PRO A 219 7.51 12.01 4.64
CA PRO A 219 6.24 12.75 4.63
C PRO A 219 4.97 11.91 4.66
N LEU A 220 5.07 10.59 4.52
CA LEU A 220 3.92 9.68 4.58
C LEU A 220 3.10 9.88 5.85
N TYR A 221 3.76 10.02 7.01
CA TYR A 221 3.06 10.10 8.30
C TYR A 221 2.25 11.39 8.43
N SER A 222 2.84 12.53 8.12
CA SER A 222 2.13 13.82 8.16
C SER A 222 1.02 13.89 7.10
N ALA A 223 1.26 13.36 5.90
CA ALA A 223 0.24 13.28 4.85
C ALA A 223 -0.92 12.37 5.26
N SER A 224 -0.64 11.19 5.83
CA SER A 224 -1.67 10.27 6.32
C SER A 224 -2.45 10.87 7.48
N ALA A 225 -1.80 11.55 8.42
CA ALA A 225 -2.48 12.26 9.50
C ALA A 225 -3.46 13.31 8.95
N SER A 226 -3.02 14.11 7.98
CA SER A 226 -3.89 15.10 7.31
C SER A 226 -5.09 14.44 6.61
N LEU A 227 -4.87 13.37 5.84
CA LEU A 227 -5.93 12.64 5.13
C LEU A 227 -6.96 12.02 6.08
N LEU A 228 -6.52 11.56 7.25
CA LEU A 228 -7.37 10.92 8.26
C LEU A 228 -7.94 11.91 9.29
N ASN A 229 -7.71 13.21 9.14
CA ASN A 229 -8.09 14.25 10.11
C ASN A 229 -7.56 13.96 11.53
N LEU A 230 -6.30 13.55 11.62
CA LEU A 230 -5.59 13.35 12.88
C LEU A 230 -4.77 14.60 13.22
N ALA A 231 -4.62 14.87 14.51
CA ALA A 231 -3.66 15.87 14.94
C ALA A 231 -2.23 15.37 14.71
N ALA A 232 -1.41 16.12 13.99
CA ALA A 232 0.03 15.86 13.88
C ALA A 232 0.76 16.63 14.98
N LEU A 233 1.31 15.93 15.95
CA LEU A 233 2.13 16.48 17.01
C LEU A 233 3.60 16.28 16.64
N THR A 234 4.28 17.36 16.33
CA THR A 234 5.65 17.29 15.80
C THR A 234 6.68 17.45 16.92
N LEU A 235 7.68 16.56 16.95
CA LEU A 235 8.84 16.63 17.80
C LEU A 235 10.08 16.90 16.95
N SER A 236 10.65 18.09 17.05
CA SER A 236 11.87 18.40 16.33
C SER A 236 13.08 17.72 16.98
N LEU A 237 13.81 16.93 16.18
CA LEU A 237 15.07 16.30 16.61
C LEU A 237 16.30 17.21 16.38
N ILE A 238 16.10 18.36 15.73
CA ILE A 238 17.19 19.31 15.43
C ILE A 238 17.35 20.36 16.54
N HIS A 239 16.29 20.54 17.36
CA HIS A 239 16.24 21.57 18.40
C HIS A 239 16.24 20.98 19.82
N ILE A 240 16.75 19.74 19.98
CA ILE A 240 16.95 19.10 21.29
C ILE A 240 18.36 19.38 21.78
#